data_8a2ffbff98c9d2151a88c8cdaaa7e411
#
_entry.id   8a2ffbff98c9d2151a88c8cdaaa7e411
#
_cell.length_a   1.000
_cell.length_b   1.000
_cell.length_c   1.000
_cell.angle_alpha   90.00
_cell.angle_beta   90.00
_cell.angle_gamma   90.00
#
_symmetry.space_group_name_H-M   'P 1'
#
loop_
_entity.id
_entity.type
_entity.pdbx_description
1 polymer ?
#
loop_
_entity_poly.entity_id
_entity_poly.type
_entity_poly.pdbx_seq_one_letter_code
_entity_poly.pdbx_strand_id
1 'polypeptide(L)'
;MAVERSKRINLYDEEKLKQVNPENMKLLEKYHIDMSIRDLSPNTVYGYNVDLKQWFIFLYDKQFNLSVLEATEDDIEEYYFWRKQQGNNVNRQKRVMASISAFYKFLRKKKLITESPVEFIDRPKEGQAVVTQTYLTKEEVQLMREKLEEYGDVQLQAYAFLSLTSMGRVNAIANLKWSQINWDERFFGDVLEKEGKIVELSFSLETKEYLQKLIKYREEKGIDDYGWVFLSPYVTPDKPINNGTLNDWCKKIGAMIGQPTLHCHDFRHSYANLMKSEGVNLEDISTMLNHSGTDVTKKHYLKQDTKKIREIKDSISI
;
A
#
# COMPACT_ATOMS: atom_id res chain seq x y z
N MET A 1 -9.33 -7.81 -20.90
CA MET A 1 -9.85 -6.44 -20.64
C MET A 1 -9.31 -6.01 -19.28
N ALA A 2 -8.62 -4.87 -19.20
CA ALA A 2 -8.16 -4.32 -17.92
C ALA A 2 -9.39 -3.90 -17.11
N VAL A 3 -9.50 -4.36 -15.88
CA VAL A 3 -10.57 -3.96 -14.97
C VAL A 3 -10.34 -2.49 -14.61
N GLU A 4 -11.32 -1.64 -14.88
CA GLU A 4 -11.25 -0.22 -14.56
C GLU A 4 -10.99 -0.01 -13.06
N ARG A 5 -10.11 0.94 -12.74
CA ARG A 5 -9.93 1.39 -11.35
C ARG A 5 -11.27 1.88 -10.81
N SER A 6 -11.56 1.56 -9.56
CA SER A 6 -12.72 2.08 -8.86
C SER A 6 -12.79 3.60 -9.02
N LYS A 7 -13.90 4.13 -9.54
CA LYS A 7 -14.10 5.58 -9.57
C LYS A 7 -14.06 6.10 -8.13
N ARG A 8 -13.36 7.17 -7.92
CA ARG A 8 -13.33 7.86 -6.63
C ARG A 8 -14.70 8.49 -6.43
N ILE A 9 -15.54 7.83 -5.64
CA ILE A 9 -16.83 8.39 -5.23
C ILE A 9 -16.52 9.32 -4.07
N ASN A 10 -16.70 10.60 -4.27
CA ASN A 10 -16.61 11.57 -3.18
C ASN A 10 -18.00 11.72 -2.57
N LEU A 11 -18.31 10.84 -1.62
CA LEU A 11 -19.52 10.95 -0.78
C LEU A 11 -19.31 11.85 0.42
N TYR A 12 -18.07 12.27 0.66
CA TYR A 12 -17.75 13.16 1.76
C TYR A 12 -18.24 14.57 1.42
N ASP A 13 -19.27 14.98 2.10
CA ASP A 13 -19.83 16.32 2.07
C ASP A 13 -19.89 16.82 3.52
N GLU A 14 -19.12 17.85 3.80
CA GLU A 14 -18.97 18.39 5.16
C GLU A 14 -20.25 19.06 5.64
N GLU A 15 -21.03 19.69 4.76
CA GLU A 15 -22.29 20.30 5.09
C GLU A 15 -23.36 19.23 5.42
N LYS A 16 -23.40 18.15 4.65
CA LYS A 16 -24.27 17.01 4.97
C LYS A 16 -23.88 16.35 6.29
N LEU A 17 -22.56 16.23 6.55
CA LEU A 17 -22.09 15.61 7.78
C LEU A 17 -22.54 16.34 9.04
N LYS A 18 -22.72 17.67 8.97
CA LYS A 18 -23.28 18.47 10.07
C LYS A 18 -24.76 18.17 10.34
N GLN A 19 -25.48 17.63 9.35
CA GLN A 19 -26.90 17.31 9.40
C GLN A 19 -27.17 15.83 9.68
N VAL A 20 -26.15 14.98 9.61
CA VAL A 20 -26.25 13.57 9.97
C VAL A 20 -26.73 13.41 11.41
N ASN A 21 -27.52 12.36 11.65
CA ASN A 21 -28.02 12.03 12.98
C ASN A 21 -26.91 12.17 14.05
N PRO A 22 -27.09 13.06 15.06
CA PRO A 22 -26.08 13.31 16.07
C PRO A 22 -25.68 12.08 16.88
N GLU A 23 -26.57 11.09 17.01
CA GLU A 23 -26.25 9.81 17.64
C GLU A 23 -25.19 9.05 16.89
N ASN A 24 -25.28 9.00 15.55
CA ASN A 24 -24.29 8.33 14.70
C ASN A 24 -22.90 8.93 14.90
N MET A 25 -22.81 10.25 15.00
CA MET A 25 -21.54 10.95 15.25
C MET A 25 -20.98 10.66 16.65
N LYS A 26 -21.83 10.65 17.69
CA LYS A 26 -21.41 10.27 19.06
C LYS A 26 -20.92 8.82 19.13
N LEU A 27 -21.55 7.92 18.39
CA LEU A 27 -21.12 6.51 18.31
C LEU A 27 -19.78 6.37 17.57
N LEU A 28 -19.54 7.17 16.55
CA LEU A 28 -18.25 7.22 15.87
C LEU A 28 -17.14 7.71 16.81
N GLU A 29 -17.38 8.73 17.62
CA GLU A 29 -16.42 9.20 18.64
C GLU A 29 -16.09 8.10 19.66
N LYS A 30 -17.10 7.39 20.17
CA LYS A 30 -16.87 6.23 21.04
C LYS A 30 -16.07 5.13 20.35
N TYR A 31 -16.30 4.92 19.07
CA TYR A 31 -15.54 3.95 18.28
C TYR A 31 -14.09 4.38 18.06
N HIS A 32 -13.83 5.70 17.91
CA HIS A 32 -12.46 6.21 17.86
C HIS A 32 -11.69 5.90 19.15
N ILE A 33 -12.33 6.04 20.32
CA ILE A 33 -11.72 5.66 21.60
C ILE A 33 -11.40 4.15 21.62
N ASP A 34 -12.33 3.29 21.19
CA ASP A 34 -12.10 1.84 21.11
C ASP A 34 -10.97 1.48 20.14
N MET A 35 -10.90 2.16 19.00
CA MET A 35 -9.80 1.97 18.03
C MET A 35 -8.45 2.39 18.61
N SER A 36 -8.40 3.49 19.38
CA SER A 36 -7.21 3.97 20.06
C SER A 36 -6.76 2.99 21.15
N ILE A 37 -7.67 2.47 21.96
CA ILE A 37 -7.36 1.46 23.00
C ILE A 37 -6.80 0.19 22.38
N ARG A 38 -7.22 -0.17 21.16
CA ARG A 38 -6.72 -1.33 20.41
C ARG A 38 -5.45 -1.04 19.62
N ASP A 39 -4.89 0.15 19.74
CA ASP A 39 -3.69 0.60 19.05
C ASP A 39 -3.75 0.38 17.52
N LEU A 40 -4.89 0.70 16.90
CA LEU A 40 -5.02 0.61 15.45
C LEU A 40 -4.17 1.68 14.77
N SER A 41 -3.52 1.30 13.67
CA SER A 41 -2.69 2.24 12.91
C SER A 41 -3.49 3.47 12.46
N PRO A 42 -2.87 4.69 12.42
CA PRO A 42 -3.53 5.92 11.98
C PRO A 42 -4.22 5.78 10.62
N ASN A 43 -3.62 5.05 9.69
CA ASN A 43 -4.19 4.80 8.37
C ASN A 43 -5.44 3.92 8.42
N THR A 44 -5.50 2.95 9.35
CA THR A 44 -6.70 2.11 9.56
C THR A 44 -7.82 2.96 10.15
N VAL A 45 -7.52 3.75 11.19
CA VAL A 45 -8.49 4.67 11.82
C VAL A 45 -9.04 5.65 10.79
N TYR A 46 -8.16 6.29 10.01
CA TYR A 46 -8.57 7.19 8.92
C TYR A 46 -9.49 6.49 7.90
N GLY A 47 -9.11 5.29 7.46
CA GLY A 47 -9.90 4.52 6.50
C GLY A 47 -11.29 4.17 7.01
N TYR A 48 -11.40 3.70 8.26
CA TYR A 48 -12.68 3.40 8.89
C TYR A 48 -13.54 4.65 9.08
N ASN A 49 -12.93 5.75 9.53
CA ASN A 49 -13.61 7.03 9.69
C ASN A 49 -14.22 7.51 8.36
N VAL A 50 -13.46 7.48 7.27
CA VAL A 50 -13.96 7.88 5.94
C VAL A 50 -15.10 6.97 5.47
N ASP A 51 -14.97 5.65 5.64
CA ASP A 51 -15.99 4.71 5.18
C ASP A 51 -17.29 4.84 6.00
N LEU A 52 -17.20 5.03 7.33
CA LEU A 52 -18.36 5.20 8.20
C LEU A 52 -19.07 6.55 7.98
N LYS A 53 -18.33 7.64 7.82
CA LYS A 53 -18.94 8.94 7.50
C LYS A 53 -19.70 8.88 6.16
N GLN A 54 -19.19 8.16 5.16
CA GLN A 54 -19.92 7.94 3.92
C GLN A 54 -21.18 7.11 4.10
N TRP A 55 -21.16 6.11 5.00
CA TRP A 55 -22.34 5.35 5.38
C TRP A 55 -23.39 6.25 6.07
N PHE A 56 -22.98 7.10 6.98
CA PHE A 56 -23.89 8.03 7.68
C PHE A 56 -24.51 9.07 6.75
N ILE A 57 -23.74 9.57 5.78
CA ILE A 57 -24.28 10.47 4.75
C ILE A 57 -25.30 9.74 3.85
N PHE A 58 -25.08 8.47 3.54
CA PHE A 58 -26.07 7.68 2.83
C PHE A 58 -27.37 7.50 3.62
N LEU A 59 -27.27 7.21 4.93
CA LEU A 59 -28.45 7.15 5.81
C LEU A 59 -29.19 8.48 5.85
N TYR A 60 -28.47 9.60 5.92
CA TYR A 60 -29.06 10.93 5.83
C TYR A 60 -29.79 11.16 4.51
N ASP A 61 -29.15 10.86 3.38
CA ASP A 61 -29.68 11.16 2.05
C ASP A 61 -30.79 10.21 1.60
N LYS A 62 -30.77 8.95 2.04
CA LYS A 62 -31.59 7.87 1.46
C LYS A 62 -32.49 7.17 2.46
N GLN A 63 -32.18 7.22 3.77
CA GLN A 63 -32.86 6.48 4.83
C GLN A 63 -33.35 7.44 5.94
N PHE A 64 -33.88 8.61 5.57
CA PHE A 64 -34.49 9.58 6.48
C PHE A 64 -33.63 9.94 7.71
N ASN A 65 -32.32 9.97 7.55
CA ASN A 65 -31.37 10.26 8.62
C ASN A 65 -31.42 9.26 9.78
N LEU A 66 -31.61 7.99 9.46
CA LEU A 66 -31.77 6.89 10.40
C LEU A 66 -30.57 6.76 11.35
N SER A 67 -30.85 6.37 12.60
CA SER A 67 -29.78 5.95 13.53
C SER A 67 -29.15 4.63 13.04
N VAL A 68 -27.82 4.52 13.15
CA VAL A 68 -27.11 3.25 12.86
C VAL A 68 -27.55 2.11 13.78
N LEU A 69 -28.18 2.40 14.92
CA LEU A 69 -28.73 1.40 15.84
C LEU A 69 -30.03 0.78 15.31
N GLU A 70 -30.72 1.48 14.41
CA GLU A 70 -32.01 1.08 13.84
C GLU A 70 -31.85 0.53 12.40
N ALA A 71 -30.66 0.71 11.81
CA ALA A 71 -30.39 0.26 10.45
C ALA A 71 -30.51 -1.27 10.32
N THR A 72 -31.23 -1.69 9.31
CA THR A 72 -31.52 -3.09 8.98
C THR A 72 -30.50 -3.68 8.00
N GLU A 73 -30.59 -4.98 7.74
CA GLU A 73 -29.84 -5.65 6.69
C GLU A 73 -30.14 -5.04 5.31
N ASP A 74 -31.41 -4.78 5.02
CA ASP A 74 -31.84 -4.17 3.75
C ASP A 74 -31.20 -2.79 3.52
N ASP A 75 -31.13 -1.93 4.54
CA ASP A 75 -30.50 -0.61 4.42
C ASP A 75 -29.01 -0.72 4.06
N ILE A 76 -28.33 -1.72 4.61
CA ILE A 76 -26.91 -1.96 4.32
C ILE A 76 -26.72 -2.57 2.93
N GLU A 77 -27.59 -3.49 2.50
CA GLU A 77 -27.57 -4.04 1.16
C GLU A 77 -27.83 -2.96 0.10
N GLU A 78 -28.81 -2.07 0.34
CA GLU A 78 -29.04 -0.91 -0.52
C GLU A 78 -27.79 -0.02 -0.64
N TYR A 79 -27.12 0.25 0.48
CA TYR A 79 -25.88 1.02 0.45
C TYR A 79 -24.79 0.34 -0.37
N TYR A 80 -24.57 -0.96 -0.20
CA TYR A 80 -23.57 -1.70 -0.98
C TYR A 80 -23.93 -1.76 -2.45
N PHE A 81 -25.19 -1.97 -2.77
CA PHE A 81 -25.70 -1.95 -4.14
C PHE A 81 -25.50 -0.57 -4.79
N TRP A 82 -25.89 0.49 -4.09
CA TRP A 82 -25.70 1.85 -4.55
C TRP A 82 -24.20 2.15 -4.81
N ARG A 83 -23.32 1.76 -3.91
CA ARG A 83 -21.86 1.94 -4.09
C ARG A 83 -21.34 1.19 -5.32
N LYS A 84 -21.87 0.01 -5.62
CA LYS A 84 -21.53 -0.75 -6.82
C LYS A 84 -21.96 -0.01 -8.08
N GLN A 85 -23.17 0.52 -8.11
CA GLN A 85 -23.68 1.34 -9.22
C GLN A 85 -22.83 2.60 -9.45
N GLN A 86 -22.30 3.20 -8.40
CA GLN A 86 -21.40 4.36 -8.49
C GLN A 86 -19.98 4.00 -8.98
N GLY A 87 -19.69 2.73 -9.29
CA GLY A 87 -18.43 2.30 -9.86
C GLY A 87 -17.38 1.83 -8.84
N ASN A 88 -17.79 1.44 -7.60
CA ASN A 88 -16.90 0.74 -6.70
C ASN A 88 -16.61 -0.67 -7.22
N ASN A 89 -15.34 -0.99 -7.38
CA ASN A 89 -14.93 -2.35 -7.68
C ASN A 89 -15.04 -3.27 -6.46
N VAL A 90 -14.92 -4.59 -6.68
CA VAL A 90 -15.05 -5.62 -5.65
C VAL A 90 -14.12 -5.40 -4.46
N ASN A 91 -12.87 -5.00 -4.69
CA ASN A 91 -11.89 -4.79 -3.61
C ASN A 91 -12.27 -3.60 -2.73
N ARG A 92 -12.75 -2.51 -3.33
CA ARG A 92 -13.24 -1.34 -2.59
C ARG A 92 -14.51 -1.68 -1.82
N GLN A 93 -15.41 -2.47 -2.40
CA GLN A 93 -16.60 -2.96 -1.69
C GLN A 93 -16.22 -3.80 -0.47
N LYS A 94 -15.35 -4.81 -0.64
CA LYS A 94 -14.87 -5.65 0.49
C LYS A 94 -14.27 -4.82 1.62
N ARG A 95 -13.52 -3.77 1.29
CA ARG A 95 -12.97 -2.86 2.28
C ARG A 95 -14.05 -2.11 3.06
N VAL A 96 -15.04 -1.55 2.36
CA VAL A 96 -16.15 -0.84 3.00
C VAL A 96 -16.97 -1.77 3.89
N MET A 97 -17.27 -2.97 3.40
CA MET A 97 -17.96 -4.01 4.18
C MET A 97 -17.16 -4.35 5.44
N ALA A 98 -15.83 -4.45 5.35
CA ALA A 98 -14.98 -4.69 6.52
C ALA A 98 -15.05 -3.54 7.53
N SER A 99 -15.05 -2.29 7.08
CA SER A 99 -15.16 -1.09 7.95
C SER A 99 -16.50 -1.07 8.69
N ILE A 100 -17.61 -1.31 7.99
CA ILE A 100 -18.95 -1.34 8.57
C ILE A 100 -19.11 -2.54 9.52
N SER A 101 -18.67 -3.73 9.11
CA SER A 101 -18.71 -4.92 9.97
C SER A 101 -17.93 -4.74 11.28
N ALA A 102 -16.76 -4.09 11.22
CA ALA A 102 -15.96 -3.79 12.40
C ALA A 102 -16.69 -2.82 13.35
N PHE A 103 -17.40 -1.84 12.80
CA PHE A 103 -18.19 -0.89 13.59
C PHE A 103 -19.41 -1.57 14.25
N TYR A 104 -20.19 -2.36 13.52
CA TYR A 104 -21.32 -3.10 14.10
C TYR A 104 -20.87 -4.14 15.13
N LYS A 105 -19.71 -4.78 14.93
CA LYS A 105 -19.09 -5.64 15.96
C LYS A 105 -18.77 -4.86 17.24
N PHE A 106 -18.32 -3.62 17.12
CA PHE A 106 -18.11 -2.73 18.26
C PHE A 106 -19.43 -2.39 18.95
N LEU A 107 -20.49 -2.01 18.21
CA LEU A 107 -21.81 -1.70 18.79
C LEU A 107 -22.38 -2.91 19.55
N ARG A 108 -22.29 -4.12 18.99
CA ARG A 108 -22.71 -5.37 19.66
C ARG A 108 -21.89 -5.66 20.93
N LYS A 109 -20.55 -5.49 20.88
CA LYS A 109 -19.67 -5.62 22.06
C LYS A 109 -20.06 -4.65 23.17
N LYS A 110 -20.51 -3.45 22.83
CA LYS A 110 -21.01 -2.44 23.79
C LYS A 110 -22.45 -2.66 24.21
N LYS A 111 -23.11 -3.72 23.75
CA LYS A 111 -24.52 -4.07 24.02
C LYS A 111 -25.50 -2.96 23.62
N LEU A 112 -25.16 -2.18 22.60
CA LEU A 112 -26.00 -1.15 22.01
C LEU A 112 -27.00 -1.71 21.00
N ILE A 113 -26.67 -2.86 20.44
CA ILE A 113 -27.54 -3.68 19.58
C ILE A 113 -27.46 -5.14 20.02
N THR A 114 -28.50 -5.91 19.77
CA THR A 114 -28.56 -7.36 20.05
C THR A 114 -28.06 -8.17 18.85
N GLU A 115 -28.47 -7.79 17.65
CA GLU A 115 -28.12 -8.43 16.39
C GLU A 115 -27.36 -7.46 15.49
N SER A 116 -26.52 -7.98 14.63
CA SER A 116 -25.74 -7.16 13.69
C SER A 116 -26.36 -7.21 12.30
N PRO A 117 -26.75 -6.06 11.71
CA PRO A 117 -27.37 -6.06 10.38
C PRO A 117 -26.42 -6.44 9.24
N VAL A 118 -25.17 -6.75 9.55
CA VAL A 118 -24.18 -7.23 8.57
C VAL A 118 -23.82 -8.72 8.74
N GLU A 119 -24.48 -9.41 9.67
CA GLU A 119 -24.07 -10.78 10.06
C GLU A 119 -24.24 -11.77 8.93
N PHE A 120 -25.32 -11.65 8.16
CA PHE A 120 -25.67 -12.59 7.10
C PHE A 120 -25.38 -12.07 5.68
N ILE A 121 -24.85 -10.86 5.56
CA ILE A 121 -24.51 -10.28 4.23
C ILE A 121 -23.29 -10.96 3.64
N ASP A 122 -23.48 -11.62 2.52
CA ASP A 122 -22.42 -12.29 1.78
C ASP A 122 -21.40 -11.31 1.20
N ARG A 123 -20.12 -11.62 1.38
CA ARG A 123 -19.05 -10.85 0.76
C ARG A 123 -18.92 -11.21 -0.71
N PRO A 124 -18.68 -10.23 -1.59
CA PRO A 124 -18.43 -10.50 -3.00
C PRO A 124 -17.29 -11.52 -3.17
N LYS A 125 -17.41 -12.44 -4.12
CA LYS A 125 -16.32 -13.36 -4.50
C LYS A 125 -15.07 -12.56 -4.89
N GLU A 126 -13.91 -13.20 -4.91
CA GLU A 126 -12.68 -12.54 -5.36
C GLU A 126 -12.89 -11.98 -6.78
N GLY A 127 -12.70 -10.67 -6.91
CA GLY A 127 -12.71 -10.00 -8.21
C GLY A 127 -11.40 -10.21 -8.95
N GLN A 128 -11.40 -9.95 -10.25
CA GLN A 128 -10.15 -9.89 -11.02
C GLN A 128 -9.22 -8.81 -10.44
N ALA A 129 -7.91 -9.04 -10.53
CA ALA A 129 -6.92 -8.06 -10.13
C ALA A 129 -7.12 -6.75 -10.92
N VAL A 130 -7.33 -5.65 -10.19
CA VAL A 130 -7.62 -4.33 -10.79
C VAL A 130 -6.32 -3.62 -11.23
N VAL A 131 -5.21 -3.99 -10.61
CA VAL A 131 -3.91 -3.37 -10.87
C VAL A 131 -3.08 -4.32 -11.71
N THR A 132 -2.75 -3.89 -12.92
CA THR A 132 -1.70 -4.52 -13.70
C THR A 132 -0.38 -4.16 -13.01
N GLN A 133 0.28 -5.15 -12.42
CA GLN A 133 1.60 -4.95 -11.83
C GLN A 133 2.61 -4.72 -12.96
N THR A 134 3.44 -3.71 -12.79
CA THR A 134 4.58 -3.48 -13.68
C THR A 134 5.76 -4.31 -13.18
N TYR A 135 6.34 -5.10 -14.08
CA TYR A 135 7.53 -5.88 -13.80
C TYR A 135 8.64 -5.38 -14.72
N LEU A 136 9.62 -4.69 -14.15
CA LEU A 136 10.77 -4.21 -14.90
C LEU A 136 11.65 -5.40 -15.34
N THR A 137 12.01 -5.42 -16.62
CA THR A 137 13.00 -6.34 -17.17
C THR A 137 14.42 -5.86 -16.83
N LYS A 138 15.43 -6.69 -17.12
CA LYS A 138 16.85 -6.28 -16.96
C LYS A 138 17.19 -5.09 -17.85
N GLU A 139 16.67 -5.08 -19.07
CA GLU A 139 16.87 -4.00 -20.04
C GLU A 139 16.21 -2.70 -19.55
N GLU A 140 15.02 -2.77 -18.97
CA GLU A 140 14.34 -1.60 -18.39
C GLU A 140 15.05 -1.09 -17.13
N VAL A 141 15.64 -1.97 -16.30
CA VAL A 141 16.49 -1.56 -15.16
C VAL A 141 17.76 -0.89 -15.66
N GLN A 142 18.37 -1.41 -16.74
CA GLN A 142 19.52 -0.77 -17.35
C GLN A 142 19.17 0.61 -17.94
N LEU A 143 18.07 0.71 -18.66
CA LEU A 143 17.57 1.99 -19.18
C LEU A 143 17.26 2.98 -18.03
N MET A 144 16.69 2.49 -16.93
CA MET A 144 16.43 3.30 -15.73
C MET A 144 17.75 3.88 -15.18
N ARG A 145 18.80 3.09 -15.11
CA ARG A 145 20.15 3.53 -14.68
C ARG A 145 20.64 4.67 -15.55
N GLU A 146 20.67 4.47 -16.87
CA GLU A 146 21.14 5.46 -17.83
C GLU A 146 20.34 6.78 -17.75
N LYS A 147 19.01 6.67 -17.68
CA LYS A 147 18.13 7.83 -17.60
C LYS A 147 18.26 8.59 -16.28
N LEU A 148 18.46 7.90 -15.17
CA LEU A 148 18.66 8.53 -13.87
C LEU A 148 20.05 9.19 -13.78
N GLU A 149 21.07 8.62 -14.40
CA GLU A 149 22.39 9.24 -14.50
C GLU A 149 22.34 10.51 -15.37
N GLU A 150 21.69 10.45 -16.52
CA GLU A 150 21.46 11.59 -17.41
C GLU A 150 20.68 12.71 -16.70
N TYR A 151 19.68 12.35 -15.92
CA TYR A 151 18.86 13.28 -15.17
C TYR A 151 19.61 13.98 -14.02
N GLY A 152 20.61 13.33 -13.42
CA GLY A 152 21.54 13.88 -12.45
C GLY A 152 21.01 14.08 -11.03
N ASP A 153 19.79 13.64 -10.69
CA ASP A 153 19.26 13.69 -9.33
C ASP A 153 19.79 12.52 -8.49
N VAL A 154 20.78 12.82 -7.64
CA VAL A 154 21.48 11.83 -6.82
C VAL A 154 20.55 11.14 -5.83
N GLN A 155 19.58 11.85 -5.27
CA GLN A 155 18.62 11.29 -4.32
C GLN A 155 17.64 10.34 -5.02
N LEU A 156 17.20 10.69 -6.22
CA LEU A 156 16.32 9.85 -7.01
C LEU A 156 17.01 8.56 -7.47
N GLN A 157 18.32 8.64 -7.81
CA GLN A 157 19.16 7.47 -8.11
C GLN A 157 19.22 6.52 -6.91
N ALA A 158 19.61 7.03 -5.74
CA ALA A 158 19.71 6.24 -4.51
C ALA A 158 18.34 5.61 -4.14
N TYR A 159 17.26 6.36 -4.28
CA TYR A 159 15.91 5.85 -4.01
C TYR A 159 15.52 4.69 -4.94
N ALA A 160 15.73 4.83 -6.24
CA ALA A 160 15.35 3.82 -7.22
C ALA A 160 16.05 2.49 -6.95
N PHE A 161 17.38 2.53 -6.78
CA PHE A 161 18.18 1.31 -6.59
C PHE A 161 18.01 0.71 -5.19
N LEU A 162 17.85 1.54 -4.14
CA LEU A 162 17.53 1.02 -2.83
C LEU A 162 16.15 0.36 -2.80
N SER A 163 15.14 1.00 -3.37
CA SER A 163 13.78 0.42 -3.43
C SER A 163 13.73 -0.88 -4.24
N LEU A 164 14.49 -0.95 -5.33
CA LEU A 164 14.61 -2.14 -6.16
C LEU A 164 15.29 -3.28 -5.39
N THR A 165 16.54 -3.07 -4.94
CA THR A 165 17.39 -4.16 -4.45
C THR A 165 17.08 -4.58 -3.02
N SER A 166 16.63 -3.66 -2.15
CA SER A 166 16.21 -4.02 -0.81
C SER A 166 14.81 -4.65 -0.75
N MET A 167 14.02 -4.48 -1.81
CA MET A 167 12.63 -4.90 -1.85
C MET A 167 11.80 -4.39 -0.65
N GLY A 168 12.22 -3.29 -0.02
CA GLY A 168 11.55 -2.68 1.13
C GLY A 168 10.14 -2.18 0.80
N ARG A 169 9.21 -2.26 1.75
CA ARG A 169 7.90 -1.62 1.59
C ARG A 169 8.04 -0.11 1.61
N VAL A 170 7.22 0.60 0.85
CA VAL A 170 7.31 2.06 0.70
C VAL A 170 7.40 2.82 2.03
N ASN A 171 6.61 2.40 3.02
CA ASN A 171 6.65 3.03 4.34
C ASN A 171 7.96 2.76 5.10
N ALA A 172 8.55 1.59 4.92
CA ALA A 172 9.87 1.27 5.49
C ALA A 172 10.95 2.14 4.85
N ILE A 173 10.99 2.21 3.52
CA ILE A 173 11.93 3.06 2.77
C ILE A 173 11.79 4.55 3.15
N ALA A 174 10.55 5.03 3.32
CA ALA A 174 10.28 6.42 3.70
C ALA A 174 10.85 6.81 5.07
N ASN A 175 10.97 5.86 5.99
CA ASN A 175 11.38 6.09 7.38
C ASN A 175 12.82 5.66 7.67
N LEU A 176 13.63 5.38 6.67
CA LEU A 176 15.02 4.97 6.87
C LEU A 176 15.89 6.11 7.40
N LYS A 177 16.74 5.76 8.35
CA LYS A 177 17.76 6.66 8.92
C LYS A 177 19.16 6.15 8.64
N TRP A 178 20.11 7.07 8.49
CA TRP A 178 21.54 6.72 8.32
C TRP A 178 22.10 5.93 9.50
N SER A 179 21.58 6.15 10.71
CA SER A 179 21.99 5.41 11.91
C SER A 179 21.66 3.92 11.89
N GLN A 180 20.77 3.48 10.98
CA GLN A 180 20.35 2.08 10.86
C GLN A 180 21.24 1.28 9.89
N ILE A 181 22.14 1.93 9.15
CA ILE A 181 22.89 1.27 8.08
C ILE A 181 24.14 0.55 8.61
N ASN A 182 24.28 -0.71 8.21
CA ASN A 182 25.52 -1.46 8.31
C ASN A 182 26.18 -1.45 6.92
N TRP A 183 27.25 -0.68 6.79
CA TRP A 183 27.95 -0.48 5.51
C TRP A 183 28.76 -1.70 5.05
N ASP A 184 29.25 -2.51 5.97
CA ASP A 184 30.09 -3.66 5.67
C ASP A 184 29.22 -4.82 5.17
N GLU A 185 28.14 -5.10 5.85
CA GLU A 185 27.21 -6.17 5.50
C GLU A 185 26.08 -5.71 4.56
N ARG A 186 25.98 -4.41 4.29
CA ARG A 186 25.04 -3.82 3.33
C ARG A 186 23.57 -4.08 3.64
N PHE A 187 23.13 -3.68 4.82
CA PHE A 187 21.72 -3.68 5.20
C PHE A 187 21.36 -2.49 6.09
N PHE A 188 20.08 -2.17 6.15
CA PHE A 188 19.47 -1.35 7.18
C PHE A 188 18.85 -2.26 8.23
N GLY A 189 19.30 -2.15 9.48
CA GLY A 189 18.76 -2.88 10.62
C GLY A 189 17.63 -2.12 11.32
N ASP A 190 16.91 -2.80 12.21
CA ASP A 190 15.84 -2.22 13.04
C ASP A 190 14.78 -1.46 12.24
N VAL A 191 14.47 -1.92 11.02
CA VAL A 191 13.49 -1.27 10.16
C VAL A 191 12.09 -1.72 10.54
N LEU A 192 11.25 -0.77 10.98
CA LEU A 192 9.87 -1.04 11.35
C LEU A 192 8.99 -1.19 10.11
N GLU A 193 8.39 -2.34 9.95
CA GLU A 193 7.37 -2.62 8.94
C GLU A 193 5.95 -2.70 9.54
N LYS A 194 4.99 -3.06 8.69
CA LYS A 194 3.58 -3.22 9.06
C LYS A 194 3.42 -4.21 10.23
N GLU A 195 2.47 -3.93 11.12
CA GLU A 195 2.14 -4.76 12.30
C GLU A 195 3.26 -4.82 13.36
N GLY A 196 4.12 -3.79 13.40
CA GLY A 196 5.20 -3.73 14.39
C GLY A 196 6.37 -4.69 14.12
N LYS A 197 6.41 -5.32 12.94
CA LYS A 197 7.49 -6.24 12.58
C LYS A 197 8.78 -5.47 12.34
N ILE A 198 9.86 -5.87 13.03
CA ILE A 198 11.21 -5.35 12.78
C ILE A 198 11.89 -6.27 11.76
N VAL A 199 12.51 -5.68 10.75
CA VAL A 199 13.15 -6.40 9.65
C VAL A 199 14.49 -5.77 9.29
N GLU A 200 15.30 -6.54 8.57
CA GLU A 200 16.50 -6.05 7.89
C GLU A 200 16.21 -5.87 6.40
N LEU A 201 16.72 -4.78 5.84
CA LEU A 201 16.63 -4.49 4.42
C LEU A 201 18.03 -4.51 3.80
N SER A 202 18.44 -5.66 3.27
CA SER A 202 19.71 -5.81 2.55
C SER A 202 19.66 -5.16 1.19
N PHE A 203 20.81 -4.70 0.68
CA PHE A 203 20.93 -4.04 -0.61
C PHE A 203 22.22 -4.41 -1.35
N SER A 204 22.25 -4.18 -2.65
CA SER A 204 23.36 -4.53 -3.53
C SER A 204 24.59 -3.61 -3.31
N LEU A 205 25.76 -4.05 -3.81
CA LEU A 205 26.98 -3.23 -3.83
C LEU A 205 26.77 -1.93 -4.61
N GLU A 206 26.12 -2.00 -5.75
CA GLU A 206 25.79 -0.82 -6.55
C GLU A 206 24.91 0.17 -5.78
N THR A 207 23.94 -0.31 -5.01
CA THR A 207 23.12 0.55 -4.15
C THR A 207 23.94 1.24 -3.06
N LYS A 208 24.95 0.54 -2.50
CA LYS A 208 25.91 1.15 -1.56
C LYS A 208 26.60 2.37 -2.19
N GLU A 209 27.05 2.26 -3.42
CA GLU A 209 27.71 3.36 -4.16
C GLU A 209 26.77 4.57 -4.33
N TYR A 210 25.50 4.35 -4.71
CA TYR A 210 24.51 5.45 -4.80
C TYR A 210 24.23 6.10 -3.46
N LEU A 211 24.11 5.33 -2.39
CA LEU A 211 23.91 5.87 -1.04
C LEU A 211 25.12 6.71 -0.57
N GLN A 212 26.34 6.24 -0.81
CA GLN A 212 27.56 6.98 -0.50
C GLN A 212 27.66 8.27 -1.34
N LYS A 213 27.29 8.21 -2.63
CA LYS A 213 27.20 9.39 -3.50
C LYS A 213 26.20 10.41 -2.97
N LEU A 214 25.07 9.95 -2.43
CA LEU A 214 24.07 10.83 -1.83
C LEU A 214 24.58 11.55 -0.57
N ILE A 215 25.29 10.84 0.32
CA ILE A 215 25.91 11.43 1.50
C ILE A 215 26.89 12.51 1.08
N LYS A 216 27.85 12.16 0.21
CA LYS A 216 28.86 13.09 -0.29
C LYS A 216 28.25 14.34 -0.94
N TYR A 217 27.20 14.14 -1.77
CA TYR A 217 26.47 15.25 -2.40
C TYR A 217 25.87 16.20 -1.35
N ARG A 218 25.28 15.66 -0.27
CA ARG A 218 24.68 16.49 0.78
C ARG A 218 25.74 17.24 1.60
N GLU A 219 26.86 16.58 1.92
CA GLU A 219 28.00 17.21 2.58
C GLU A 219 28.54 18.39 1.74
N GLU A 220 28.78 18.18 0.45
CA GLU A 220 29.27 19.22 -0.47
C GLU A 220 28.30 20.39 -0.63
N LYS A 221 26.99 20.14 -0.51
CA LYS A 221 25.93 21.16 -0.62
C LYS A 221 25.53 21.78 0.73
N GLY A 222 26.06 21.29 1.85
CA GLY A 222 25.67 21.74 3.18
C GLY A 222 24.21 21.45 3.51
N ILE A 223 23.64 20.35 2.99
CA ILE A 223 22.26 19.96 3.23
C ILE A 223 22.17 19.18 4.53
N ASP A 224 21.46 19.72 5.53
CA ASP A 224 21.10 18.97 6.74
C ASP A 224 19.96 18.00 6.46
N ASP A 225 20.20 16.73 6.69
CA ASP A 225 19.21 15.67 6.46
C ASP A 225 18.54 15.17 7.75
N TYR A 226 18.90 15.73 8.89
CA TYR A 226 18.37 15.34 10.20
C TYR A 226 18.42 13.82 10.46
N GLY A 227 19.36 13.15 9.81
CA GLY A 227 19.56 11.70 9.89
C GLY A 227 18.66 10.87 8.98
N TRP A 228 17.80 11.46 8.15
CA TRP A 228 16.95 10.74 7.20
C TRP A 228 17.67 10.43 5.89
N VAL A 229 17.45 9.21 5.38
CA VAL A 229 18.02 8.80 4.07
C VAL A 229 17.37 9.56 2.93
N PHE A 230 16.07 9.80 2.98
CA PHE A 230 15.34 10.53 1.93
C PHE A 230 14.63 11.75 2.49
N LEU A 231 14.79 12.87 1.78
CA LEU A 231 14.18 14.16 2.13
C LEU A 231 13.07 14.51 1.13
N SER A 232 11.99 15.05 1.65
CA SER A 232 10.93 15.61 0.81
C SER A 232 11.22 17.08 0.52
N PRO A 233 11.07 17.55 -0.74
CA PRO A 233 11.16 18.97 -1.04
C PRO A 233 9.96 19.79 -0.52
N TYR A 234 8.92 19.11 -0.01
CA TYR A 234 7.64 19.73 0.38
C TYR A 234 7.37 19.67 1.88
N VAL A 235 8.22 19.01 2.66
CA VAL A 235 8.05 18.82 4.11
C VAL A 235 9.31 19.32 4.80
N THR A 236 9.17 19.82 6.03
CA THR A 236 10.32 20.20 6.85
C THR A 236 11.28 19.01 7.01
N PRO A 237 12.59 19.24 6.90
CA PRO A 237 13.59 18.14 6.91
C PRO A 237 13.62 17.30 8.19
N ASP A 238 13.03 17.78 9.29
CA ASP A 238 12.90 17.07 10.57
C ASP A 238 11.92 15.88 10.53
N LYS A 239 11.18 15.73 9.44
CA LYS A 239 10.20 14.64 9.26
C LYS A 239 10.58 13.72 8.12
N PRO A 240 10.20 12.43 8.22
CA PRO A 240 10.40 11.48 7.13
C PRO A 240 9.66 11.92 5.86
N ILE A 241 10.18 11.53 4.72
CA ILE A 241 9.50 11.71 3.43
C ILE A 241 8.16 10.98 3.44
N ASN A 242 7.11 11.58 2.86
CA ASN A 242 5.82 10.90 2.79
C ASN A 242 5.74 9.93 1.60
N ASN A 243 4.88 8.91 1.74
CA ASN A 243 4.68 7.89 0.71
C ASN A 243 4.13 8.47 -0.61
N GLY A 244 3.43 9.60 -0.56
CA GLY A 244 2.93 10.30 -1.75
C GLY A 244 4.07 10.79 -2.63
N THR A 245 5.06 11.47 -2.02
CA THR A 245 6.26 11.93 -2.72
C THR A 245 7.05 10.78 -3.35
N LEU A 246 7.20 9.65 -2.62
CA LEU A 246 7.88 8.47 -3.18
C LEU A 246 7.09 7.88 -4.37
N ASN A 247 5.76 7.87 -4.32
CA ASN A 247 4.95 7.46 -5.46
C ASN A 247 5.09 8.41 -6.67
N ASP A 248 5.23 9.71 -6.44
CA ASP A 248 5.46 10.67 -7.52
C ASP A 248 6.87 10.51 -8.12
N TRP A 249 7.87 10.15 -7.31
CA TRP A 249 9.19 9.77 -7.81
C TRP A 249 9.12 8.50 -8.68
N CYS A 250 8.36 7.50 -8.28
CA CYS A 250 8.15 6.30 -9.09
C CYS A 250 7.52 6.63 -10.45
N LYS A 251 6.49 7.49 -10.48
CA LYS A 251 5.87 7.94 -11.74
C LYS A 251 6.86 8.70 -12.62
N LYS A 252 7.70 9.55 -12.03
CA LYS A 252 8.75 10.28 -12.73
C LYS A 252 9.76 9.33 -13.36
N ILE A 253 10.24 8.34 -12.59
CA ILE A 253 11.14 7.29 -13.09
C ILE A 253 10.45 6.49 -14.20
N GLY A 254 9.21 6.07 -13.97
CA GLY A 254 8.43 5.34 -14.95
C GLY A 254 8.25 6.07 -16.27
N ALA A 255 8.02 7.39 -16.22
CA ALA A 255 7.93 8.22 -17.43
C ALA A 255 9.25 8.24 -18.22
N MET A 256 10.41 8.23 -17.54
CA MET A 256 11.71 8.20 -18.18
C MET A 256 11.98 6.91 -18.97
N ILE A 257 11.39 5.80 -18.55
CA ILE A 257 11.61 4.47 -19.13
C ILE A 257 10.38 3.92 -19.89
N GLY A 258 9.40 4.77 -20.18
CA GLY A 258 8.19 4.36 -20.89
C GLY A 258 7.22 3.49 -20.08
N GLN A 259 7.34 3.47 -18.74
CA GLN A 259 6.48 2.72 -17.80
C GLN A 259 5.65 3.68 -16.91
N PRO A 260 4.69 4.43 -17.44
CA PRO A 260 3.99 5.50 -16.71
C PRO A 260 3.14 4.99 -15.53
N THR A 261 2.88 3.70 -15.45
CA THR A 261 2.13 3.05 -14.36
C THR A 261 3.01 2.60 -13.20
N LEU A 262 4.33 2.79 -13.29
CA LEU A 262 5.28 2.38 -12.25
C LEU A 262 4.93 3.01 -10.90
N HIS A 263 4.93 2.20 -9.85
CA HIS A 263 4.70 2.64 -8.48
C HIS A 263 5.62 1.91 -7.49
N CYS A 264 5.68 2.35 -6.24
CA CYS A 264 6.68 1.86 -5.28
C CYS A 264 6.72 0.34 -5.11
N HIS A 265 5.57 -0.34 -5.15
CA HIS A 265 5.54 -1.80 -5.01
C HIS A 265 6.09 -2.54 -6.23
N ASP A 266 6.11 -1.90 -7.41
CA ASP A 266 6.61 -2.55 -8.63
C ASP A 266 8.12 -2.79 -8.58
N PHE A 267 8.88 -1.95 -7.91
CA PHE A 267 10.31 -2.22 -7.67
C PHE A 267 10.51 -3.55 -6.94
N ARG A 268 9.76 -3.76 -5.88
CA ARG A 268 9.78 -4.98 -5.09
C ARG A 268 9.35 -6.20 -5.90
N HIS A 269 8.28 -6.08 -6.69
CA HIS A 269 7.81 -7.12 -7.59
C HIS A 269 8.81 -7.42 -8.70
N SER A 270 9.42 -6.37 -9.28
CA SER A 270 10.41 -6.49 -10.34
C SER A 270 11.64 -7.26 -9.88
N TYR A 271 12.23 -6.87 -8.74
CA TYR A 271 13.43 -7.52 -8.26
C TYR A 271 13.19 -8.99 -7.86
N ALA A 272 12.07 -9.28 -7.23
CA ALA A 272 11.68 -10.67 -6.93
C ALA A 272 11.54 -11.53 -8.20
N ASN A 273 11.01 -10.97 -9.29
CA ASN A 273 10.93 -11.66 -10.57
C ASN A 273 12.30 -11.81 -11.27
N LEU A 274 13.14 -10.79 -11.19
CA LEU A 274 14.52 -10.87 -11.71
C LEU A 274 15.30 -11.96 -10.98
N MET A 275 15.22 -12.02 -9.64
CA MET A 275 15.87 -13.09 -8.86
C MET A 275 15.37 -14.47 -9.26
N LYS A 276 14.04 -14.63 -9.43
CA LYS A 276 13.46 -15.89 -9.91
C LYS A 276 13.99 -16.27 -11.30
N SER A 277 14.14 -15.31 -12.22
CA SER A 277 14.68 -15.57 -13.55
C SER A 277 16.14 -15.99 -13.53
N GLU A 278 16.90 -15.54 -12.52
CA GLU A 278 18.28 -15.98 -12.25
C GLU A 278 18.37 -17.32 -11.51
N GLY A 279 17.27 -17.97 -11.24
CA GLY A 279 17.25 -19.29 -10.62
C GLY A 279 17.28 -19.28 -9.08
N VAL A 280 17.15 -18.11 -8.43
CA VAL A 280 17.04 -18.04 -6.97
C VAL A 280 15.78 -18.77 -6.52
N ASN A 281 15.90 -19.60 -5.49
CA ASN A 281 14.79 -20.40 -5.02
C ASN A 281 13.69 -19.52 -4.37
N LEU A 282 12.47 -20.04 -4.33
CA LEU A 282 11.31 -19.28 -3.88
C LEU A 282 11.33 -18.99 -2.36
N GLU A 283 11.97 -19.84 -1.59
CA GLU A 283 12.06 -19.69 -0.14
C GLU A 283 12.97 -18.52 0.22
N ASP A 284 14.11 -18.41 -0.45
CA ASP A 284 15.03 -17.28 -0.29
C ASP A 284 14.36 -15.98 -0.70
N ILE A 285 13.67 -15.93 -1.86
CA ILE A 285 12.91 -14.75 -2.30
C ILE A 285 11.84 -14.39 -1.26
N SER A 286 11.12 -15.38 -0.72
CA SER A 286 10.09 -15.15 0.31
C SER A 286 10.68 -14.59 1.60
N THR A 287 11.86 -15.08 2.02
CA THR A 287 12.61 -14.60 3.17
C THR A 287 13.04 -13.15 2.97
N MET A 288 13.64 -12.82 1.84
CA MET A 288 14.05 -11.44 1.49
C MET A 288 12.87 -10.48 1.40
N LEU A 289 11.70 -10.98 1.00
CA LEU A 289 10.44 -10.23 1.03
C LEU A 289 9.81 -10.14 2.42
N ASN A 290 10.40 -10.70 3.45
CA ASN A 290 9.83 -10.73 4.81
C ASN A 290 8.38 -11.23 4.84
N HIS A 291 8.02 -12.23 4.00
CA HIS A 291 6.72 -12.87 4.02
C HIS A 291 6.64 -13.98 5.06
N SER A 292 5.44 -14.23 5.57
CA SER A 292 5.18 -15.34 6.49
C SER A 292 5.19 -16.72 5.83
N GLY A 293 5.21 -16.75 4.47
CA GLY A 293 5.24 -18.00 3.71
C GLY A 293 5.31 -17.75 2.20
N THR A 294 5.69 -18.81 1.46
CA THR A 294 5.90 -18.76 0.00
C THR A 294 4.61 -18.56 -0.80
N ASP A 295 3.44 -18.86 -0.25
CA ASP A 295 2.15 -18.69 -0.95
C ASP A 295 1.83 -17.23 -1.25
N VAL A 296 2.17 -16.32 -0.32
CA VAL A 296 2.05 -14.88 -0.53
C VAL A 296 2.95 -14.43 -1.68
N THR A 297 4.18 -14.94 -1.71
CA THR A 297 5.16 -14.64 -2.77
C THR A 297 4.67 -15.15 -4.13
N LYS A 298 4.18 -16.39 -4.21
CA LYS A 298 3.62 -16.98 -5.44
C LYS A 298 2.43 -16.15 -5.96
N LYS A 299 1.46 -15.87 -5.09
CA LYS A 299 0.20 -15.23 -5.47
C LYS A 299 0.35 -13.77 -5.88
N HIS A 300 1.23 -13.02 -5.22
CA HIS A 300 1.24 -11.56 -5.33
C HIS A 300 2.50 -10.95 -5.97
N TYR A 301 3.61 -11.69 -6.01
CA TYR A 301 4.89 -11.13 -6.41
C TYR A 301 5.52 -11.75 -7.65
N LEU A 302 5.09 -12.94 -8.05
CA LEU A 302 5.71 -13.62 -9.18
C LEU A 302 4.78 -13.68 -10.39
N LYS A 303 5.29 -13.20 -11.52
CA LYS A 303 4.63 -13.40 -12.81
C LYS A 303 4.72 -14.87 -13.21
N GLN A 304 3.63 -15.41 -13.74
CA GLN A 304 3.64 -16.78 -14.26
C GLN A 304 4.47 -16.82 -15.56
N ASP A 305 5.54 -17.59 -15.54
CA ASP A 305 6.40 -17.77 -16.70
C ASP A 305 5.81 -18.85 -17.63
N THR A 306 4.95 -18.42 -18.52
CA THR A 306 4.30 -19.30 -19.51
C THR A 306 5.27 -19.84 -20.57
N LYS A 307 6.43 -19.19 -20.77
CA LYS A 307 7.46 -19.66 -21.70
C LYS A 307 8.18 -20.87 -21.10
N LYS A 308 8.65 -20.73 -19.85
CA LYS A 308 9.31 -21.82 -19.12
C LYS A 308 8.38 -23.04 -18.95
N ILE A 309 7.08 -22.81 -18.71
CA ILE A 309 6.09 -23.90 -18.64
C ILE A 309 5.99 -24.65 -19.97
N ARG A 310 6.04 -23.94 -21.11
CA ARG A 310 6.04 -24.58 -22.44
C ARG A 310 7.32 -25.36 -22.67
N GLU A 311 8.48 -24.77 -22.42
CA GLU A 311 9.78 -25.44 -22.55
C GLU A 311 9.87 -26.72 -21.72
N ILE A 312 9.34 -26.71 -20.46
CA ILE A 312 9.25 -27.90 -19.63
C ILE A 312 8.34 -28.97 -20.25
N LYS A 313 7.18 -28.55 -20.79
CA LYS A 313 6.28 -29.50 -21.47
C LYS A 313 6.92 -30.10 -22.73
N ASP A 314 7.62 -29.29 -23.50
CA ASP A 314 8.32 -29.74 -24.70
C ASP A 314 9.50 -30.67 -24.42
N SER A 315 10.11 -30.56 -23.22
CA SER A 315 11.21 -31.44 -22.80
C SER A 315 10.75 -32.84 -22.31
N ILE A 316 9.44 -33.01 -22.10
CA ILE A 316 8.89 -34.32 -21.69
C ILE A 316 8.47 -35.05 -22.97
N SER A 317 9.33 -35.97 -23.44
CA SER A 317 8.97 -36.91 -24.50
C SER A 317 7.95 -37.91 -23.97
N ILE A 318 6.79 -38.01 -24.58
CA ILE A 318 5.79 -39.05 -24.37
C ILE A 318 5.93 -40.08 -25.51
#